data_5f89cf903471d0db4b3db570686f8673
#
_entry.id   5f89cf903471d0db4b3db570686f8673
#
_cell.length_a   1.000
_cell.length_b   1.000
_cell.length_c   1.000
_cell.angle_alpha   90.00
_cell.angle_beta   90.00
_cell.angle_gamma   90.00
#
_symmetry.space_group_name_H-M   'P 1'
#
loop_
_entity.id
_entity.type
_entity.pdbx_description
1 polymer ?
#
loop_
_entity_poly.entity_id
_entity_poly.type
_entity_poly.pdbx_seq_one_letter_code
_entity_poly.pdbx_strand_id
1 'polypeptide(L)'
;MLLACSLLSGCAPQTKKTIQDGVYTGQGQGYGGVVSVNVTVEDQKITDVEVTEQNETRTVSDAALKLIPESIVSSQSISIDASSGATLTSHAILEAVEDALSKADTDISQWQKTESVSIRNPKKEISTDVAIIGGGIAGLSAALRLQQMGIDTTVIEKDSESGGVMKDIISAVQLTSSMYQPVVRQEEEQETDEEKPQEEKEEEKQENVKSLLDDLSPYFLDQDIADLFFSNLQGTLLWQQNDLGIPFENEPIETKPYQGSVVSEYDSSANTVGQLLDKEAEVSGARLLYSTAAIGVEENGVGAVVKAKAADGTLYTISCMYAVIATGSYDQGDLSLITSEMNQGDGIGIGKQNGYETVDGQSVVMATGYQADENTVLDIYDDIQALLKYGGVIVNSDGQRFVDETADRQSLCNDILSQDGDCYVVLNKKGYESFRSRLLKEDIDSETKDRISSDEGNDMYFINSSAQLNDVVPLGKVIQEYADCIDSLHLDDGYMDAYGRSDFKGSLNVEDGIVLIRLSLYSIGNTGGLCVDENLHVIHDDGSASSMIFASGSVCGNVLSAQTAPGLRTAWAFVSGKAVADQIGSVLAGDQLKKLLEKETIEK
;
A
#
# COMPACT_ATOMS: atom_id res chain seq x y z
N MET A 1 46.75 76.56 34.14
CA MET A 1 47.05 75.22 34.69
C MET A 1 45.80 74.37 34.53
N LEU A 2 45.67 73.73 33.35
CA LEU A 2 44.52 72.88 33.02
C LEU A 2 45.04 71.43 32.99
N LEU A 3 44.49 70.62 33.89
CA LEU A 3 44.75 69.19 33.94
C LEU A 3 43.91 68.46 32.88
N ALA A 4 44.58 67.83 31.92
CA ALA A 4 43.91 66.92 30.99
C ALA A 4 43.84 65.51 31.60
N CYS A 5 42.64 65.06 31.95
CA CYS A 5 42.37 63.65 32.28
C CYS A 5 42.18 62.83 31.01
N SER A 6 43.17 62.03 30.65
CA SER A 6 43.07 61.03 29.60
C SER A 6 42.30 59.81 30.12
N LEU A 7 41.08 59.61 29.65
CA LEU A 7 40.34 58.36 29.83
C LEU A 7 40.93 57.28 28.91
N LEU A 8 41.66 56.36 29.46
CA LEU A 8 42.03 55.10 28.82
C LEU A 8 40.83 54.17 28.94
N SER A 9 40.02 54.11 27.86
CA SER A 9 39.05 53.02 27.70
C SER A 9 39.82 51.74 27.36
N GLY A 10 40.04 50.91 28.36
CA GLY A 10 40.56 49.59 28.18
C GLY A 10 39.50 48.71 27.51
N CYS A 11 39.71 48.28 26.27
CA CYS A 11 39.03 47.14 25.70
C CYS A 11 39.41 45.92 26.55
N ALA A 12 38.49 45.46 27.37
CA ALA A 12 38.60 44.13 27.97
C ALA A 12 38.56 43.12 26.80
N PRO A 13 39.48 42.14 26.77
CA PRO A 13 39.35 41.05 25.81
C PRO A 13 38.04 40.32 26.10
N GLN A 14 37.16 40.24 25.14
CA GLN A 14 36.02 39.31 25.18
C GLN A 14 36.61 37.91 25.32
N THR A 15 36.50 37.32 26.49
CA THR A 15 36.79 35.89 26.66
C THR A 15 35.82 35.11 25.80
N LYS A 16 36.30 34.46 24.73
CA LYS A 16 35.50 33.52 23.95
C LYS A 16 34.92 32.53 24.98
N LYS A 17 33.59 32.47 25.05
CA LYS A 17 32.91 31.45 25.84
C LYS A 17 33.26 30.09 25.20
N THR A 18 33.92 29.23 25.95
CA THR A 18 34.25 27.87 25.52
C THR A 18 33.07 26.97 25.86
N ILE A 19 32.68 26.12 24.90
CA ILE A 19 31.64 25.11 25.13
C ILE A 19 32.19 24.07 26.12
N GLN A 20 31.34 23.58 27.03
CA GLN A 20 31.69 22.48 27.92
C GLN A 20 31.49 21.15 27.20
N ASP A 21 32.29 20.16 27.58
CA ASP A 21 32.10 18.80 27.08
C ASP A 21 30.77 18.24 27.59
N GLY A 22 30.02 17.58 26.69
CA GLY A 22 28.70 17.03 27.01
C GLY A 22 27.85 16.74 25.77
N VAL A 23 26.66 16.25 26.04
CA VAL A 23 25.63 15.98 25.00
C VAL A 23 24.57 17.06 25.08
N TYR A 24 24.26 17.68 23.95
CA TYR A 24 23.27 18.75 23.82
C TYR A 24 22.17 18.31 22.86
N THR A 25 20.91 18.39 23.31
CA THR A 25 19.74 18.01 22.50
C THR A 25 19.10 19.22 21.85
N GLY A 26 18.78 19.12 20.56
CA GLY A 26 18.10 20.18 19.81
C GLY A 26 17.05 19.63 18.87
N GLN A 27 16.19 20.54 18.37
CA GLN A 27 15.08 20.21 17.50
C GLN A 27 15.00 21.16 16.31
N GLY A 28 14.58 20.63 15.13
CA GLY A 28 14.32 21.40 13.93
C GLY A 28 13.06 20.88 13.22
N GLN A 29 12.49 21.70 12.33
CA GLN A 29 11.24 21.34 11.65
C GLN A 29 11.54 20.76 10.26
N GLY A 30 11.22 19.47 10.05
CA GLY A 30 11.32 18.76 8.78
C GLY A 30 9.99 18.65 8.04
N TYR A 31 10.00 17.86 6.97
CA TYR A 31 8.81 17.59 6.15
C TYR A 31 7.80 16.69 6.91
N GLY A 32 8.30 15.61 7.52
CA GLY A 32 7.49 14.66 8.29
C GLY A 32 7.21 15.10 9.74
N GLY A 33 7.72 16.24 10.17
CA GLY A 33 7.55 16.73 11.53
C GLY A 33 8.85 17.18 12.19
N VAL A 34 8.91 17.05 13.51
CA VAL A 34 10.08 17.46 14.29
C VAL A 34 11.21 16.43 14.10
N VAL A 35 12.41 16.95 13.81
CA VAL A 35 13.66 16.17 13.82
C VAL A 35 14.42 16.54 15.10
N SER A 36 14.72 15.54 15.94
CA SER A 36 15.49 15.73 17.18
C SER A 36 16.91 15.17 17.02
N VAL A 37 17.90 15.89 17.53
CA VAL A 37 19.31 15.46 17.49
C VAL A 37 19.97 15.52 18.87
N ASN A 38 20.96 14.65 19.09
CA ASN A 38 21.94 14.75 20.13
C ASN A 38 23.29 15.16 19.52
N VAL A 39 23.86 16.26 20.00
CA VAL A 39 25.18 16.75 19.59
C VAL A 39 26.17 16.50 20.73
N THR A 40 27.17 15.65 20.50
CA THR A 40 28.25 15.38 21.47
C THR A 40 29.42 16.30 21.20
N VAL A 41 29.85 17.00 22.24
CA VAL A 41 31.01 17.88 22.18
C VAL A 41 32.07 17.38 23.16
N GLU A 42 33.31 17.24 22.67
CA GLU A 42 34.49 16.90 23.47
C GLU A 42 35.67 17.75 22.99
N ASP A 43 36.48 18.26 23.94
CA ASP A 43 37.65 19.07 23.63
C ASP A 43 37.36 20.22 22.64
N GLN A 44 36.25 20.92 22.80
CA GLN A 44 35.81 22.04 21.93
C GLN A 44 35.44 21.63 20.48
N LYS A 45 35.20 20.35 20.24
CA LYS A 45 34.83 19.82 18.90
C LYS A 45 33.54 19.06 18.98
N ILE A 46 32.76 19.13 17.91
CA ILE A 46 31.65 18.23 17.70
C ILE A 46 32.24 16.86 17.33
N THR A 47 32.04 15.87 18.20
CA THR A 47 32.56 14.50 17.97
C THR A 47 31.49 13.58 17.42
N ASP A 48 30.22 13.88 17.67
CA ASP A 48 29.09 13.12 17.13
C ASP A 48 27.84 13.98 16.97
N VAL A 49 27.00 13.63 16.01
CA VAL A 49 25.65 14.15 15.81
C VAL A 49 24.75 12.96 15.50
N GLU A 50 23.90 12.62 16.45
CA GLU A 50 22.94 11.52 16.33
C GLU A 50 21.54 12.08 16.14
N VAL A 51 20.82 11.62 15.10
CA VAL A 51 19.39 11.89 14.94
C VAL A 51 18.62 10.89 15.79
N THR A 52 17.92 11.37 16.82
CA THR A 52 17.23 10.52 17.82
C THR A 52 15.76 10.30 17.53
N GLU A 53 15.10 11.29 16.89
CA GLU A 53 13.69 11.21 16.50
C GLU A 53 13.49 11.88 15.15
N GLN A 54 12.73 11.26 14.28
CA GLN A 54 12.34 11.83 12.99
C GLN A 54 11.18 11.01 12.39
N ASN A 55 10.37 11.65 11.56
CA ASN A 55 9.30 11.02 10.79
C ASN A 55 9.39 11.47 9.32
N GLU A 56 10.61 11.50 8.80
CA GLU A 56 10.88 11.92 7.43
C GLU A 56 10.63 10.79 6.45
N THR A 57 10.40 11.14 5.18
CA THR A 57 10.17 10.17 4.11
C THR A 57 11.40 9.29 3.88
N ARG A 58 11.30 8.01 4.21
CA ARG A 58 12.37 7.01 3.97
C ARG A 58 12.84 7.07 2.52
N THR A 59 14.08 6.62 2.28
CA THR A 59 14.79 6.64 1.00
C THR A 59 15.10 8.06 0.49
N VAL A 60 14.14 9.00 0.57
CA VAL A 60 14.37 10.40 0.18
C VAL A 60 15.27 11.12 1.18
N SER A 61 14.99 10.94 2.47
CA SER A 61 15.69 11.59 3.59
C SER A 61 16.94 10.85 4.05
N ASP A 62 17.07 9.55 3.83
CA ASP A 62 18.11 8.67 4.39
C ASP A 62 19.53 9.22 4.12
N ALA A 63 19.78 9.71 2.91
CA ALA A 63 21.06 10.32 2.59
C ALA A 63 21.33 11.60 3.42
N ALA A 64 20.31 12.44 3.68
CA ALA A 64 20.47 13.63 4.49
C ALA A 64 20.69 13.27 5.96
N LEU A 65 19.90 12.30 6.48
CA LEU A 65 20.01 11.81 7.85
C LEU A 65 21.40 11.24 8.16
N LYS A 66 22.09 10.69 7.16
CA LYS A 66 23.44 10.17 7.28
C LYS A 66 24.53 11.21 6.98
N LEU A 67 24.44 11.85 5.82
CA LEU A 67 25.53 12.68 5.29
C LEU A 67 25.65 14.05 5.96
N ILE A 68 24.54 14.65 6.45
CA ILE A 68 24.59 15.94 7.17
C ILE A 68 25.32 15.79 8.49
N PRO A 69 24.99 14.85 9.40
CA PRO A 69 25.73 14.59 10.62
C PRO A 69 27.22 14.32 10.38
N GLU A 70 27.55 13.39 9.46
CA GLU A 70 28.95 13.07 9.12
C GLU A 70 29.73 14.31 8.61
N SER A 71 29.05 15.16 7.81
CA SER A 71 29.66 16.38 7.27
C SER A 71 29.90 17.42 8.34
N ILE A 72 29.00 17.58 9.30
CA ILE A 72 29.16 18.48 10.46
C ILE A 72 30.37 18.05 11.29
N VAL A 73 30.46 16.79 11.66
CA VAL A 73 31.57 16.24 12.44
C VAL A 73 32.90 16.39 11.70
N SER A 74 32.96 15.98 10.42
CA SER A 74 34.21 16.00 9.67
C SER A 74 34.69 17.41 9.34
N SER A 75 33.76 18.34 9.05
CA SER A 75 34.10 19.70 8.70
C SER A 75 34.19 20.66 9.88
N GLN A 76 33.69 20.27 11.05
CA GLN A 76 33.49 21.14 12.21
C GLN A 76 32.75 22.43 11.80
N SER A 77 31.61 22.26 11.12
CA SER A 77 30.80 23.36 10.57
C SER A 77 29.34 22.96 10.52
N ILE A 78 28.45 23.92 10.83
CA ILE A 78 27.01 23.83 10.57
C ILE A 78 26.60 24.54 9.28
N SER A 79 27.53 25.16 8.58
CA SER A 79 27.32 25.73 7.24
C SER A 79 27.51 24.62 6.20
N ILE A 80 26.52 23.74 6.09
CA ILE A 80 26.49 22.61 5.16
C ILE A 80 25.40 22.88 4.12
N ASP A 81 25.68 22.60 2.84
CA ASP A 81 24.65 22.66 1.79
C ASP A 81 23.64 21.51 1.98
N ALA A 82 22.40 21.79 1.60
CA ALA A 82 21.36 20.77 1.66
C ALA A 82 21.66 19.61 0.69
N SER A 83 21.33 18.38 1.12
CA SER A 83 21.37 17.21 0.25
C SER A 83 20.31 17.32 -0.83
N SER A 84 20.70 17.15 -2.10
CA SER A 84 19.77 17.22 -3.23
C SER A 84 18.61 16.24 -3.05
N GLY A 85 17.39 16.72 -3.24
CA GLY A 85 16.16 15.93 -3.08
C GLY A 85 15.68 15.75 -1.63
N ALA A 86 16.46 16.19 -0.61
CA ALA A 86 16.05 16.15 0.80
C ALA A 86 16.36 17.49 1.50
N THR A 87 16.00 18.58 0.86
CA THR A 87 16.32 19.94 1.31
C THR A 87 15.70 20.28 2.67
N LEU A 88 14.43 19.94 2.86
CA LEU A 88 13.71 20.21 4.13
C LEU A 88 14.31 19.42 5.28
N THR A 89 14.56 18.13 5.10
CA THR A 89 15.23 17.27 6.11
C THR A 89 16.64 17.79 6.43
N SER A 90 17.41 18.20 5.41
CA SER A 90 18.73 18.77 5.61
C SER A 90 18.68 20.03 6.48
N HIS A 91 17.75 20.94 6.19
CA HIS A 91 17.55 22.15 7.00
C HIS A 91 17.11 21.83 8.41
N ALA A 92 16.20 20.87 8.60
CA ALA A 92 15.75 20.45 9.92
C ALA A 92 16.90 19.92 10.79
N ILE A 93 17.79 19.11 10.23
CA ILE A 93 18.96 18.61 10.96
C ILE A 93 19.89 19.75 11.34
N LEU A 94 20.18 20.68 10.40
CA LEU A 94 21.04 21.84 10.68
C LEU A 94 20.44 22.76 11.74
N GLU A 95 19.13 23.03 11.66
CA GLU A 95 18.38 23.78 12.66
C GLU A 95 18.41 23.11 14.03
N ALA A 96 18.20 21.79 14.07
CA ALA A 96 18.28 21.01 15.30
C ALA A 96 19.69 21.07 15.95
N VAL A 97 20.75 20.98 15.14
CA VAL A 97 22.12 21.12 15.64
C VAL A 97 22.39 22.55 16.13
N GLU A 98 21.91 23.58 15.43
CA GLU A 98 22.01 24.98 15.87
C GLU A 98 21.26 25.21 17.19
N ASP A 99 20.05 24.66 17.33
CA ASP A 99 19.28 24.70 18.59
C ASP A 99 20.02 23.99 19.73
N ALA A 100 20.59 22.80 19.50
CA ALA A 100 21.39 22.07 20.47
C ALA A 100 22.61 22.89 20.97
N LEU A 101 23.37 23.44 20.03
CA LEU A 101 24.57 24.24 20.36
C LEU A 101 24.22 25.56 21.03
N SER A 102 23.06 26.16 20.74
CA SER A 102 22.59 27.40 21.39
C SER A 102 22.34 27.19 22.89
N LYS A 103 21.94 25.99 23.29
CA LYS A 103 21.70 25.62 24.70
C LYS A 103 23.00 25.41 25.50
N ALA A 104 24.11 25.30 24.81
CA ALA A 104 25.43 25.08 25.41
C ALA A 104 26.09 26.37 25.95
N ASP A 105 25.39 27.50 25.99
CA ASP A 105 25.88 28.82 26.43
C ASP A 105 27.23 29.21 25.78
N THR A 106 27.37 28.91 24.49
CA THR A 106 28.56 29.15 23.69
C THR A 106 28.29 30.10 22.52
N ASP A 107 29.36 30.61 21.90
CA ASP A 107 29.28 31.35 20.65
C ASP A 107 29.26 30.36 19.46
N ILE A 108 28.09 30.15 18.87
CA ILE A 108 27.90 29.23 17.74
C ILE A 108 28.61 29.69 16.47
N SER A 109 29.04 30.96 16.37
CA SER A 109 29.74 31.51 15.19
C SER A 109 31.05 30.75 14.86
N GLN A 110 31.62 30.04 15.84
CA GLN A 110 32.80 29.20 15.59
C GLN A 110 32.56 28.04 14.63
N TRP A 111 31.30 27.55 14.53
CA TRP A 111 30.88 26.51 13.58
C TRP A 111 30.14 27.05 12.34
N GLN A 112 29.81 28.36 12.32
CA GLN A 112 29.23 29.05 11.17
C GLN A 112 30.36 29.53 10.26
N LYS A 113 30.77 28.74 9.27
CA LYS A 113 31.81 29.12 8.31
C LYS A 113 31.22 29.99 7.21
N THR A 114 32.07 30.89 6.66
CA THR A 114 31.69 31.76 5.57
C THR A 114 31.45 31.01 4.25
N GLU A 115 32.10 29.85 4.07
CA GLU A 115 31.93 28.98 2.92
C GLU A 115 31.13 27.75 3.37
N SER A 116 30.09 27.46 2.61
CA SER A 116 29.28 26.27 2.82
C SER A 116 30.03 25.02 2.34
N VAL A 117 29.87 23.93 3.07
CA VAL A 117 30.43 22.62 2.70
C VAL A 117 29.41 21.89 1.84
N SER A 118 29.76 21.69 0.57
CA SER A 118 28.88 21.00 -0.38
C SER A 118 28.92 19.49 -0.22
N ILE A 119 27.77 18.87 -0.05
CA ILE A 119 27.61 17.42 -0.15
C ILE A 119 27.54 17.05 -1.64
N ARG A 120 28.54 16.30 -2.10
CA ARG A 120 28.57 15.78 -3.48
C ARG A 120 27.91 14.41 -3.52
N ASN A 121 26.67 14.36 -3.97
CA ASN A 121 26.00 13.11 -4.26
C ASN A 121 26.60 12.45 -5.52
N PRO A 122 26.92 11.14 -5.50
CA PRO A 122 27.26 10.42 -6.71
C PRO A 122 26.16 10.55 -7.77
N LYS A 123 26.54 10.61 -9.05
CA LYS A 123 25.58 10.69 -10.17
C LYS A 123 25.74 9.48 -11.06
N LYS A 124 24.64 8.89 -11.46
CA LYS A 124 24.59 7.78 -12.42
C LYS A 124 23.55 8.05 -13.50
N GLU A 125 23.91 7.75 -14.73
CA GLU A 125 23.03 7.82 -15.88
C GLU A 125 22.70 6.40 -16.35
N ILE A 126 21.43 6.14 -16.61
CA ILE A 126 20.91 4.87 -17.11
C ILE A 126 20.10 5.18 -18.36
N SER A 127 20.23 4.32 -19.38
CA SER A 127 19.34 4.29 -20.53
C SER A 127 18.62 2.94 -20.55
N THR A 128 17.33 2.96 -20.80
CA THR A 128 16.45 1.79 -20.87
C THR A 128 15.31 2.10 -21.84
N ASP A 129 14.60 1.09 -22.35
CA ASP A 129 13.44 1.33 -23.19
C ASP A 129 12.26 1.82 -22.33
N VAL A 130 12.03 1.17 -21.17
CA VAL A 130 10.95 1.52 -20.25
C VAL A 130 11.46 1.66 -18.82
N ALA A 131 11.13 2.77 -18.19
CA ALA A 131 11.34 2.97 -16.76
C ALA A 131 10.01 2.77 -15.99
N ILE A 132 10.03 1.95 -14.95
CA ILE A 132 8.86 1.65 -14.11
C ILE A 132 9.12 2.19 -12.71
N ILE A 133 8.23 3.02 -12.21
CA ILE A 133 8.30 3.65 -10.90
C ILE A 133 7.40 2.90 -9.92
N GLY A 134 7.99 2.09 -9.05
CA GLY A 134 7.33 1.21 -8.09
C GLY A 134 7.45 -0.26 -8.46
N GLY A 135 7.99 -1.05 -7.52
CA GLY A 135 8.16 -2.51 -7.61
C GLY A 135 7.05 -3.31 -6.94
N GLY A 136 5.81 -2.75 -6.88
CA GLY A 136 4.62 -3.49 -6.46
C GLY A 136 4.07 -4.39 -7.58
N ILE A 137 2.94 -5.06 -7.33
CA ILE A 137 2.32 -6.00 -8.28
C ILE A 137 2.16 -5.42 -9.68
N ALA A 138 1.63 -4.20 -9.79
CA ALA A 138 1.40 -3.56 -11.10
C ALA A 138 2.72 -3.30 -11.84
N GLY A 139 3.73 -2.75 -11.15
CA GLY A 139 5.04 -2.47 -11.73
C GLY A 139 5.80 -3.72 -12.12
N LEU A 140 5.82 -4.75 -11.28
CA LEU A 140 6.45 -6.03 -11.58
C LEU A 140 5.74 -6.77 -12.72
N SER A 141 4.40 -6.72 -12.77
CA SER A 141 3.63 -7.28 -13.88
C SER A 141 3.99 -6.62 -15.21
N ALA A 142 4.12 -5.29 -15.21
CA ALA A 142 4.55 -4.54 -16.39
C ALA A 142 6.00 -4.92 -16.78
N ALA A 143 6.92 -4.96 -15.81
CA ALA A 143 8.32 -5.33 -16.06
C ALA A 143 8.45 -6.71 -16.67
N LEU A 144 7.83 -7.72 -16.06
CA LEU A 144 7.86 -9.11 -16.53
C LEU A 144 7.30 -9.25 -17.94
N ARG A 145 6.17 -8.61 -18.20
CA ARG A 145 5.54 -8.68 -19.51
C ARG A 145 6.39 -8.00 -20.60
N LEU A 146 7.01 -6.85 -20.30
CA LEU A 146 7.93 -6.18 -21.21
C LEU A 146 9.19 -7.02 -21.47
N GLN A 147 9.76 -7.64 -20.43
CA GLN A 147 10.92 -8.52 -20.59
C GLN A 147 10.60 -9.75 -21.43
N GLN A 148 9.41 -10.34 -21.31
CA GLN A 148 8.97 -11.43 -22.19
C GLN A 148 8.90 -11.01 -23.67
N MET A 149 8.72 -9.73 -23.94
CA MET A 149 8.76 -9.14 -25.30
C MET A 149 10.17 -8.68 -25.70
N GLY A 150 11.18 -8.87 -24.86
CA GLY A 150 12.57 -8.49 -25.13
C GLY A 150 12.85 -6.99 -25.03
N ILE A 151 12.04 -6.25 -24.25
CA ILE A 151 12.15 -4.80 -24.05
C ILE A 151 12.96 -4.53 -22.78
N ASP A 152 14.04 -3.72 -22.89
CA ASP A 152 14.92 -3.36 -21.76
C ASP A 152 14.16 -2.51 -20.73
N THR A 153 14.13 -2.98 -19.49
CA THR A 153 13.29 -2.41 -18.45
C THR A 153 14.08 -2.13 -17.17
N THR A 154 13.87 -0.96 -16.60
CA THR A 154 14.42 -0.58 -15.29
C THR A 154 13.29 -0.27 -14.32
N VAL A 155 13.20 -1.02 -13.21
CA VAL A 155 12.26 -0.80 -12.10
C VAL A 155 12.95 0.00 -11.01
N ILE A 156 12.31 1.04 -10.53
CA ILE A 156 12.79 1.93 -9.46
C ILE A 156 11.90 1.69 -8.25
N GLU A 157 12.47 1.06 -7.20
CA GLU A 157 11.74 0.71 -5.97
C GLU A 157 12.37 1.42 -4.77
N LYS A 158 11.56 2.15 -4.02
CA LYS A 158 12.04 2.94 -2.89
C LYS A 158 12.34 2.09 -1.65
N ASP A 159 11.69 0.94 -1.53
CA ASP A 159 11.98 -0.02 -0.46
C ASP A 159 13.25 -0.84 -0.77
N SER A 160 13.73 -1.56 0.22
CA SER A 160 14.87 -2.48 0.11
C SER A 160 14.54 -3.77 -0.66
N GLU A 161 13.26 -4.02 -0.91
CA GLU A 161 12.74 -5.16 -1.67
C GLU A 161 11.44 -4.80 -2.40
N SER A 162 11.10 -5.55 -3.43
CA SER A 162 9.83 -5.41 -4.17
C SER A 162 8.67 -6.13 -3.49
N GLY A 163 7.47 -6.02 -4.09
CA GLY A 163 6.23 -6.66 -3.65
C GLY A 163 5.16 -5.65 -3.21
N GLY A 164 5.58 -4.46 -2.79
CA GLY A 164 4.66 -3.40 -2.37
C GLY A 164 3.74 -3.87 -1.24
N VAL A 165 2.47 -3.50 -1.28
CA VAL A 165 1.45 -3.85 -0.27
C VAL A 165 1.32 -5.36 -0.03
N MET A 166 1.62 -6.19 -1.04
CA MET A 166 1.52 -7.66 -0.90
C MET A 166 2.47 -8.24 0.15
N LYS A 167 3.52 -7.53 0.55
CA LYS A 167 4.41 -7.98 1.62
C LYS A 167 3.75 -7.95 3.00
N ASP A 168 2.80 -7.04 3.17
CA ASP A 168 2.17 -6.74 4.46
C ASP A 168 0.80 -7.40 4.60
N ILE A 169 0.26 -7.99 3.51
CA ILE A 169 -1.04 -8.67 3.50
C ILE A 169 -0.83 -10.16 3.71
N ILE A 170 -1.43 -10.71 4.75
CA ILE A 170 -1.27 -12.11 5.15
C ILE A 170 -2.06 -13.06 4.26
N SER A 171 -3.21 -12.62 3.74
CA SER A 171 -4.09 -13.42 2.87
C SER A 171 -4.35 -12.65 1.58
N ALA A 172 -3.87 -13.15 0.47
CA ALA A 172 -4.11 -12.54 -0.83
C ALA A 172 -5.16 -13.33 -1.60
N VAL A 173 -6.21 -12.64 -1.95
CA VAL A 173 -7.24 -13.12 -2.85
C VAL A 173 -7.23 -12.30 -4.13
N GLN A 174 -7.54 -12.94 -5.25
CA GLN A 174 -7.69 -12.28 -6.53
C GLN A 174 -9.06 -12.57 -7.12
N LEU A 175 -9.72 -11.52 -7.62
CA LEU A 175 -10.93 -11.69 -8.39
C LEU A 175 -10.65 -12.48 -9.67
N THR A 176 -11.44 -13.53 -9.89
CA THR A 176 -11.41 -14.35 -11.09
C THR A 176 -12.81 -14.45 -11.69
N SER A 177 -12.95 -14.84 -12.93
CA SER A 177 -14.26 -15.10 -13.52
C SER A 177 -14.73 -16.52 -13.19
N SER A 178 -16.05 -16.74 -13.14
CA SER A 178 -16.65 -18.09 -13.01
C SER A 178 -16.25 -19.06 -14.14
N MET A 179 -15.67 -18.55 -15.21
CA MET A 179 -15.08 -19.33 -16.31
C MET A 179 -13.68 -19.83 -16.01
N TYR A 180 -13.08 -19.35 -14.91
CA TYR A 180 -11.81 -19.81 -14.45
C TYR A 180 -12.01 -21.13 -13.70
N GLN A 181 -11.77 -22.23 -14.38
CA GLN A 181 -11.49 -23.49 -13.73
C GLN A 181 -9.96 -23.59 -13.68
N PRO A 182 -9.35 -23.67 -12.48
CA PRO A 182 -7.94 -24.01 -12.39
C PRO A 182 -7.73 -25.25 -13.22
N VAL A 183 -6.67 -25.25 -14.02
CA VAL A 183 -6.25 -26.49 -14.73
C VAL A 183 -5.74 -27.40 -13.63
N VAL A 184 -6.66 -28.13 -13.01
CA VAL A 184 -6.32 -29.27 -12.17
C VAL A 184 -5.46 -30.15 -13.07
N ARG A 185 -4.21 -30.38 -12.71
CA ARG A 185 -3.43 -31.48 -13.30
C ARG A 185 -4.24 -32.73 -13.01
N GLN A 186 -5.08 -33.11 -13.98
CA GLN A 186 -5.84 -34.36 -13.94
C GLN A 186 -4.84 -35.50 -13.95
N GLU A 187 -4.58 -36.04 -12.77
CA GLU A 187 -4.29 -37.46 -12.70
C GLU A 187 -5.59 -38.16 -13.11
N GLU A 188 -5.56 -38.72 -14.30
CA GLU A 188 -6.51 -39.53 -15.01
C GLU A 188 -7.73 -40.04 -14.18
N GLU A 189 -8.84 -39.36 -14.24
CA GLU A 189 -10.14 -39.99 -14.13
C GLU A 189 -10.94 -39.70 -15.39
N GLN A 190 -11.07 -40.74 -16.21
CA GLN A 190 -11.96 -40.77 -17.36
C GLN A 190 -13.40 -40.78 -16.89
N GLU A 191 -14.07 -39.65 -16.84
CA GLU A 191 -15.52 -39.58 -16.89
C GLU A 191 -15.96 -38.93 -18.20
N THR A 192 -16.86 -39.64 -18.85
CA THR A 192 -17.44 -39.29 -20.16
C THR A 192 -18.42 -38.14 -20.00
N ASP A 193 -17.94 -36.91 -20.24
CA ASP A 193 -18.82 -35.77 -20.45
C ASP A 193 -19.24 -35.72 -21.94
N GLU A 194 -20.54 -35.74 -22.18
CA GLU A 194 -21.12 -35.46 -23.50
C GLU A 194 -20.70 -34.06 -23.92
N GLU A 195 -19.93 -33.96 -25.02
CA GLU A 195 -19.45 -32.67 -25.54
C GLU A 195 -20.66 -31.81 -25.95
N LYS A 196 -20.93 -30.73 -25.20
CA LYS A 196 -21.82 -29.67 -25.64
C LYS A 196 -21.31 -29.10 -26.97
N PRO A 197 -22.20 -28.73 -27.92
CA PRO A 197 -21.82 -28.10 -29.19
C PRO A 197 -21.00 -26.83 -28.92
N GLN A 198 -20.03 -26.55 -29.77
CA GLN A 198 -19.10 -25.42 -29.62
C GLN A 198 -19.84 -24.05 -29.59
N GLU A 199 -20.97 -23.95 -30.30
CA GLU A 199 -21.84 -22.78 -30.28
C GLU A 199 -22.52 -22.55 -28.92
N GLU A 200 -22.98 -23.60 -28.22
CA GLU A 200 -23.56 -23.47 -26.89
C GLU A 200 -22.49 -23.08 -25.85
N LYS A 201 -21.26 -23.57 -26.00
CA LYS A 201 -20.12 -23.16 -25.12
C LYS A 201 -19.75 -21.69 -25.33
N GLU A 202 -19.84 -21.17 -26.55
CA GLU A 202 -19.56 -19.74 -26.84
C GLU A 202 -20.70 -18.83 -26.38
N GLU A 203 -21.95 -19.24 -26.47
CA GLU A 203 -23.10 -18.49 -25.94
C GLU A 203 -23.08 -18.43 -24.41
N GLU A 204 -22.86 -19.55 -23.74
CA GLU A 204 -22.72 -19.63 -22.28
C GLU A 204 -21.54 -18.77 -21.78
N LYS A 205 -20.45 -18.75 -22.54
CA LYS A 205 -19.28 -17.92 -22.28
C LYS A 205 -19.58 -16.43 -22.39
N GLN A 206 -20.34 -16.01 -23.41
CA GLN A 206 -20.73 -14.61 -23.61
C GLN A 206 -21.73 -14.14 -22.54
N GLU A 207 -22.65 -15.01 -22.12
CA GLU A 207 -23.64 -14.70 -21.08
C GLU A 207 -22.99 -14.55 -19.69
N ASN A 208 -22.00 -15.38 -19.37
CA ASN A 208 -21.24 -15.30 -18.12
C ASN A 208 -20.36 -14.04 -18.06
N VAL A 209 -19.72 -13.65 -19.17
CA VAL A 209 -18.95 -12.39 -19.23
C VAL A 209 -19.86 -11.18 -19.05
N LYS A 210 -21.04 -11.20 -19.64
CA LYS A 210 -22.01 -10.10 -19.50
C LYS A 210 -22.53 -9.99 -18.07
N SER A 211 -22.80 -11.11 -17.39
CA SER A 211 -23.20 -11.12 -15.99
C SER A 211 -22.11 -10.53 -15.08
N LEU A 212 -20.86 -10.90 -15.30
CA LEU A 212 -19.74 -10.36 -14.53
C LEU A 212 -19.55 -8.84 -14.76
N LEU A 213 -19.73 -8.38 -15.99
CA LEU A 213 -19.72 -6.96 -16.35
C LEU A 213 -20.80 -6.18 -15.60
N ASP A 214 -22.03 -6.71 -15.59
CA ASP A 214 -23.18 -6.06 -14.96
C ASP A 214 -22.99 -5.99 -13.42
N ASP A 215 -22.38 -7.01 -12.80
CA ASP A 215 -22.17 -7.09 -11.35
C ASP A 215 -21.00 -6.23 -10.85
N LEU A 216 -19.94 -6.12 -11.63
CA LEU A 216 -18.70 -5.43 -11.22
C LEU A 216 -18.53 -4.03 -11.79
N SER A 217 -19.26 -3.68 -12.85
CA SER A 217 -19.23 -2.34 -13.45
C SER A 217 -19.46 -1.21 -12.44
N PRO A 218 -20.34 -1.34 -11.41
CA PRO A 218 -20.53 -0.29 -10.41
C PRO A 218 -19.29 0.06 -9.57
N TYR A 219 -18.27 -0.81 -9.55
CA TYR A 219 -17.02 -0.56 -8.83
C TYR A 219 -16.01 0.25 -9.65
N PHE A 220 -16.27 0.44 -10.96
CA PHE A 220 -15.45 1.26 -11.83
C PHE A 220 -16.09 2.65 -11.98
N LEU A 221 -15.24 3.68 -11.98
CA LEU A 221 -15.66 5.07 -12.17
C LEU A 221 -15.79 5.44 -13.65
N ASP A 222 -15.16 4.66 -14.52
CA ASP A 222 -15.12 4.85 -15.96
C ASP A 222 -15.43 3.53 -16.70
N GLN A 223 -16.36 3.56 -17.66
CA GLN A 223 -16.81 2.36 -18.38
C GLN A 223 -15.76 1.84 -19.36
N ASP A 224 -15.02 2.72 -20.02
CA ASP A 224 -14.02 2.32 -21.01
C ASP A 224 -12.83 1.62 -20.30
N ILE A 225 -12.50 2.07 -19.08
CA ILE A 225 -11.52 1.41 -18.22
C ILE A 225 -12.05 0.06 -17.68
N ALA A 226 -13.34 -0.02 -17.35
CA ALA A 226 -13.98 -1.28 -17.00
C ALA A 226 -13.89 -2.28 -18.15
N ASP A 227 -14.18 -1.85 -19.38
CA ASP A 227 -14.07 -2.68 -20.58
C ASP A 227 -12.63 -3.16 -20.84
N LEU A 228 -11.63 -2.28 -20.62
CA LEU A 228 -10.22 -2.67 -20.65
C LEU A 228 -9.96 -3.79 -19.62
N PHE A 229 -10.42 -3.63 -18.39
CA PHE A 229 -10.22 -4.61 -17.31
C PHE A 229 -10.81 -5.98 -17.69
N PHE A 230 -12.10 -6.02 -18.06
CA PHE A 230 -12.78 -7.28 -18.34
C PHE A 230 -12.25 -7.99 -19.60
N SER A 231 -11.86 -7.23 -20.62
CA SER A 231 -11.27 -7.82 -21.84
C SER A 231 -9.89 -8.45 -21.59
N ASN A 232 -9.16 -8.00 -20.56
CA ASN A 232 -7.83 -8.48 -20.22
C ASN A 232 -7.79 -9.48 -19.04
N LEU A 233 -8.86 -9.54 -18.22
CA LEU A 233 -8.87 -10.32 -16.97
C LEU A 233 -8.49 -11.79 -17.18
N GLN A 234 -9.21 -12.49 -18.07
CA GLN A 234 -8.96 -13.92 -18.32
C GLN A 234 -7.56 -14.17 -18.89
N GLY A 235 -7.12 -13.34 -19.83
CA GLY A 235 -5.78 -13.46 -20.42
C GLY A 235 -4.67 -13.24 -19.38
N THR A 236 -4.91 -12.34 -18.43
CA THR A 236 -3.98 -12.08 -17.33
C THR A 236 -3.91 -13.24 -16.34
N LEU A 237 -5.05 -13.86 -16.00
CA LEU A 237 -5.09 -15.05 -15.14
C LEU A 237 -4.33 -16.23 -15.74
N LEU A 238 -4.57 -16.49 -17.03
CA LEU A 238 -3.84 -17.55 -17.75
C LEU A 238 -2.33 -17.27 -17.81
N TRP A 239 -1.94 -16.01 -18.01
CA TRP A 239 -0.54 -15.59 -17.98
C TRP A 239 0.09 -15.79 -16.61
N GLN A 240 -0.61 -15.43 -15.51
CA GLN A 240 -0.12 -15.66 -14.15
C GLN A 240 0.16 -17.15 -13.90
N GLN A 241 -0.75 -18.04 -14.30
CA GLN A 241 -0.59 -19.49 -14.08
C GLN A 241 0.46 -20.12 -14.97
N ASN A 242 0.35 -19.87 -16.28
CA ASN A 242 1.10 -20.63 -17.28
C ASN A 242 2.52 -20.07 -17.48
N ASP A 243 2.66 -18.75 -17.44
CA ASP A 243 3.92 -18.08 -17.74
C ASP A 243 4.69 -17.67 -16.47
N LEU A 244 4.00 -17.29 -15.39
CA LEU A 244 4.64 -16.91 -14.14
C LEU A 244 4.64 -18.03 -13.10
N GLY A 245 3.84 -19.08 -13.29
CA GLY A 245 3.77 -20.20 -12.35
C GLY A 245 3.21 -19.83 -10.99
N ILE A 246 2.37 -18.77 -10.92
CA ILE A 246 1.73 -18.36 -9.66
C ILE A 246 0.72 -19.43 -9.26
N PRO A 247 0.87 -20.06 -8.08
CA PRO A 247 -0.04 -21.08 -7.63
C PRO A 247 -1.32 -20.47 -7.08
N PHE A 248 -2.46 -21.04 -7.48
CA PHE A 248 -3.77 -20.74 -6.90
C PHE A 248 -4.32 -21.99 -6.21
N GLU A 249 -5.11 -21.79 -5.15
CA GLU A 249 -5.86 -22.90 -4.55
C GLU A 249 -6.80 -23.54 -5.57
N ASN A 250 -7.01 -24.85 -5.43
CA ASN A 250 -7.76 -25.64 -6.40
C ASN A 250 -9.28 -25.34 -6.39
N GLU A 251 -9.80 -24.82 -5.29
CA GLU A 251 -11.22 -24.52 -5.14
C GLU A 251 -11.39 -23.00 -4.96
N PRO A 252 -11.99 -22.31 -5.93
CA PRO A 252 -12.29 -20.90 -5.79
C PRO A 252 -13.40 -20.68 -4.74
N ILE A 253 -13.30 -19.58 -4.02
CA ILE A 253 -14.29 -19.17 -3.03
C ILE A 253 -15.41 -18.42 -3.75
N GLU A 254 -16.64 -18.95 -3.71
CA GLU A 254 -17.81 -18.18 -4.12
C GLU A 254 -18.09 -17.09 -3.09
N THR A 255 -17.93 -15.84 -3.51
CA THR A 255 -18.26 -14.68 -2.67
C THR A 255 -19.67 -14.18 -2.97
N LYS A 256 -20.51 -14.08 -1.95
CA LYS A 256 -21.73 -13.27 -2.02
C LYS A 256 -21.36 -11.81 -1.70
N PRO A 257 -21.93 -10.82 -2.37
CA PRO A 257 -23.16 -10.82 -3.16
C PRO A 257 -23.00 -10.97 -4.68
N TYR A 258 -21.82 -11.30 -5.16
CA TYR A 258 -21.50 -11.25 -6.59
C TYR A 258 -21.82 -12.59 -7.27
N GLN A 259 -23.03 -12.73 -7.78
CA GLN A 259 -23.40 -13.90 -8.61
C GLN A 259 -22.51 -13.93 -9.85
N GLY A 260 -21.66 -14.96 -9.96
CA GLY A 260 -20.78 -15.17 -11.12
C GLY A 260 -19.35 -14.64 -10.96
N SER A 261 -19.03 -13.87 -9.93
CA SER A 261 -17.65 -13.57 -9.58
C SER A 261 -17.12 -14.60 -8.58
N VAL A 262 -15.92 -15.04 -8.85
CA VAL A 262 -15.20 -16.01 -8.04
C VAL A 262 -13.92 -15.36 -7.58
N VAL A 263 -13.60 -15.51 -6.33
CA VAL A 263 -12.32 -15.11 -5.77
C VAL A 263 -11.47 -16.36 -5.63
N SER A 264 -10.30 -16.34 -6.22
CA SER A 264 -9.30 -17.41 -6.03
C SER A 264 -8.30 -16.95 -4.98
N GLU A 265 -8.04 -17.80 -4.01
CA GLU A 265 -6.98 -17.64 -3.05
C GLU A 265 -5.67 -18.14 -3.67
N TYR A 266 -4.57 -17.47 -3.39
CA TYR A 266 -3.26 -17.99 -3.79
C TYR A 266 -2.90 -19.16 -2.87
N ASP A 267 -2.36 -20.27 -3.46
CA ASP A 267 -1.78 -21.39 -2.72
C ASP A 267 -0.42 -21.01 -2.10
N SER A 268 -0.36 -19.82 -1.52
CA SER A 268 0.81 -19.30 -0.81
C SER A 268 0.44 -17.95 -0.18
N SER A 269 1.24 -17.50 0.78
CA SER A 269 1.06 -16.16 1.34
C SER A 269 1.23 -15.08 0.25
N ALA A 270 0.59 -13.96 0.42
CA ALA A 270 0.74 -12.79 -0.47
C ALA A 270 2.20 -12.37 -0.62
N ASN A 271 2.98 -12.44 0.45
CA ASN A 271 4.41 -12.18 0.44
C ASN A 271 5.15 -13.12 -0.55
N THR A 272 4.79 -14.40 -0.59
CA THR A 272 5.37 -15.36 -1.54
C THR A 272 5.08 -14.96 -2.99
N VAL A 273 3.89 -14.45 -3.31
CA VAL A 273 3.56 -13.96 -4.66
C VAL A 273 4.44 -12.76 -5.02
N GLY A 274 4.59 -11.79 -4.12
CA GLY A 274 5.49 -10.65 -4.31
C GLY A 274 6.95 -11.06 -4.55
N GLN A 275 7.47 -11.97 -3.73
CA GLN A 275 8.83 -12.50 -3.87
C GLN A 275 9.03 -13.31 -5.15
N LEU A 276 8.02 -14.06 -5.59
CA LEU A 276 8.06 -14.80 -6.85
C LEU A 276 8.14 -13.86 -8.03
N LEU A 277 7.33 -12.81 -8.05
CA LEU A 277 7.36 -11.79 -9.11
C LEU A 277 8.69 -11.03 -9.14
N ASP A 278 9.25 -10.70 -7.99
CA ASP A 278 10.54 -10.05 -7.86
C ASP A 278 11.67 -10.92 -8.43
N LYS A 279 11.71 -12.17 -8.02
CA LYS A 279 12.68 -13.15 -8.53
C LYS A 279 12.53 -13.39 -10.03
N GLU A 280 11.31 -13.52 -10.54
CA GLU A 280 11.08 -13.69 -11.98
C GLU A 280 11.48 -12.44 -12.77
N ALA A 281 11.27 -11.24 -12.24
CA ALA A 281 11.72 -9.99 -12.85
C ALA A 281 13.25 -9.92 -12.92
N GLU A 282 13.96 -10.31 -11.87
CA GLU A 282 15.42 -10.40 -11.84
C GLU A 282 15.96 -11.44 -12.85
N VAL A 283 15.40 -12.66 -12.84
CA VAL A 283 15.80 -13.75 -13.75
C VAL A 283 15.51 -13.39 -15.21
N SER A 284 14.43 -12.68 -15.49
CA SER A 284 14.08 -12.24 -16.86
C SER A 284 15.00 -11.13 -17.40
N GLY A 285 15.82 -10.51 -16.54
CA GLY A 285 16.82 -9.52 -16.92
C GLY A 285 16.39 -8.07 -16.71
N ALA A 286 15.28 -7.80 -16.02
CA ALA A 286 14.91 -6.45 -15.60
C ALA A 286 15.98 -5.89 -14.64
N ARG A 287 16.30 -4.61 -14.78
CA ARG A 287 17.17 -3.92 -13.83
C ARG A 287 16.33 -3.43 -12.65
N LEU A 288 16.60 -3.93 -11.45
CA LEU A 288 15.91 -3.52 -10.23
C LEU A 288 16.80 -2.56 -9.43
N LEU A 289 16.32 -1.35 -9.15
CA LEU A 289 16.97 -0.34 -8.33
C LEU A 289 16.23 -0.21 -7.02
N TYR A 290 16.62 -1.01 -6.03
CA TYR A 290 16.08 -0.97 -4.68
C TYR A 290 16.59 0.22 -3.88
N SER A 291 15.93 0.52 -2.77
CA SER A 291 16.24 1.65 -1.89
C SER A 291 16.47 2.93 -2.69
N THR A 292 15.68 3.12 -3.75
CA THR A 292 15.80 4.20 -4.72
C THR A 292 14.42 4.81 -4.99
N ALA A 293 14.18 6.02 -4.50
CA ALA A 293 12.91 6.73 -4.72
C ALA A 293 12.97 7.55 -6.01
N ALA A 294 11.96 7.43 -6.86
CA ALA A 294 11.75 8.39 -7.94
C ALA A 294 11.32 9.74 -7.35
N ILE A 295 11.97 10.81 -7.79
CA ILE A 295 11.73 12.18 -7.32
C ILE A 295 11.17 13.10 -8.40
N GLY A 296 10.98 12.59 -9.61
CA GLY A 296 10.39 13.31 -10.74
C GLY A 296 10.41 12.50 -12.02
N VAL A 297 9.51 12.82 -12.93
CA VAL A 297 9.46 12.31 -14.30
C VAL A 297 9.15 13.48 -15.24
N GLU A 298 9.85 13.60 -16.33
CA GLU A 298 9.72 14.70 -17.30
C GLU A 298 9.65 14.13 -18.72
N GLU A 299 8.71 14.60 -19.53
CA GLU A 299 8.68 14.32 -20.97
C GLU A 299 9.60 15.27 -21.72
N ASN A 300 10.31 14.76 -22.74
CA ASN A 300 11.23 15.57 -23.52
C ASN A 300 10.93 15.57 -25.05
N GLY A 301 9.73 15.12 -25.41
CA GLY A 301 9.24 15.08 -26.81
C GLY A 301 9.74 13.89 -27.65
N VAL A 302 10.69 13.10 -27.14
CA VAL A 302 11.18 11.87 -27.78
C VAL A 302 11.14 10.66 -26.81
N GLY A 303 10.82 10.91 -25.57
CA GLY A 303 10.73 9.93 -24.49
C GLY A 303 10.50 10.62 -23.15
N ALA A 304 10.90 9.95 -22.08
CA ALA A 304 10.82 10.45 -20.73
C ALA A 304 12.17 10.37 -20.01
N VAL A 305 12.33 11.18 -18.97
CA VAL A 305 13.48 11.15 -18.06
C VAL A 305 12.96 11.02 -16.65
N VAL A 306 13.31 9.92 -15.98
CA VAL A 306 13.02 9.71 -14.56
C VAL A 306 14.24 10.14 -13.75
N LYS A 307 14.02 11.01 -12.77
CA LYS A 307 15.00 11.36 -11.75
C LYS A 307 14.73 10.56 -10.50
N ALA A 308 15.77 9.93 -9.96
CA ALA A 308 15.64 9.12 -8.75
C ALA A 308 16.82 9.33 -7.81
N LYS A 309 16.61 9.04 -6.53
CA LYS A 309 17.62 9.16 -5.49
C LYS A 309 17.64 7.89 -4.65
N ALA A 310 18.82 7.28 -4.55
CA ALA A 310 19.03 6.14 -3.67
C ALA A 310 19.28 6.56 -2.21
N ALA A 311 19.06 5.64 -1.29
CA ALA A 311 19.31 5.82 0.15
C ALA A 311 20.79 6.19 0.46
N ASP A 312 21.73 5.74 -0.37
CA ASP A 312 23.16 6.12 -0.27
C ASP A 312 23.48 7.53 -0.80
N GLY A 313 22.44 8.26 -1.25
CA GLY A 313 22.55 9.59 -1.82
C GLY A 313 22.87 9.63 -3.32
N THR A 314 23.03 8.50 -3.99
CA THR A 314 23.26 8.46 -5.45
C THR A 314 22.06 9.04 -6.19
N LEU A 315 22.31 10.00 -7.08
CA LEU A 315 21.32 10.60 -7.96
C LEU A 315 21.33 9.88 -9.30
N TYR A 316 20.21 9.34 -9.69
CA TYR A 316 20.01 8.70 -10.99
C TYR A 316 19.29 9.64 -11.95
N THR A 317 19.75 9.64 -13.21
CA THR A 317 19.03 10.18 -14.36
C THR A 317 18.77 9.01 -15.31
N ILE A 318 17.53 8.62 -15.47
CA ILE A 318 17.13 7.43 -16.24
C ILE A 318 16.38 7.92 -17.47
N SER A 319 17.02 7.81 -18.63
CA SER A 319 16.43 8.15 -19.92
C SER A 319 15.72 6.93 -20.50
N CYS A 320 14.48 7.08 -20.89
CA CYS A 320 13.65 6.01 -21.43
C CYS A 320 12.73 6.50 -22.56
N MET A 321 12.17 5.57 -23.34
CA MET A 321 11.15 5.91 -24.33
C MET A 321 9.79 6.09 -23.65
N TYR A 322 9.49 5.25 -22.67
CA TYR A 322 8.24 5.30 -21.90
C TYR A 322 8.53 5.20 -20.41
N ALA A 323 7.69 5.84 -19.60
CA ALA A 323 7.69 5.65 -18.16
C ALA A 323 6.32 5.15 -17.67
N VAL A 324 6.31 4.24 -16.69
CA VAL A 324 5.11 3.71 -16.06
C VAL A 324 5.13 4.08 -14.58
N ILE A 325 4.14 4.82 -14.11
CA ILE A 325 3.98 5.16 -12.71
C ILE A 325 3.10 4.08 -12.05
N ALA A 326 3.69 3.29 -11.13
CA ALA A 326 3.05 2.16 -10.46
C ALA A 326 3.29 2.20 -8.95
N THR A 327 3.23 3.39 -8.34
CA THR A 327 3.63 3.69 -6.97
C THR A 327 2.63 3.27 -5.91
N GLY A 328 1.53 2.64 -6.29
CA GLY A 328 0.50 2.19 -5.35
C GLY A 328 -0.40 3.32 -4.87
N SER A 329 -1.20 3.01 -3.86
CA SER A 329 -2.11 3.94 -3.20
C SER A 329 -1.38 4.75 -2.10
N TYR A 330 -2.11 5.62 -1.42
CA TYR A 330 -1.60 6.42 -0.30
C TYR A 330 -2.66 6.52 0.79
N ASP A 331 -2.30 7.02 1.96
CA ASP A 331 -3.25 7.37 3.00
C ASP A 331 -3.14 8.86 3.38
N GLN A 332 -4.27 9.46 3.68
CA GLN A 332 -4.38 10.82 4.20
C GLN A 332 -5.37 10.93 5.37
N GLY A 333 -5.77 9.79 5.95
CA GLY A 333 -6.79 9.74 7.00
C GLY A 333 -6.24 9.64 8.42
N ASP A 334 -7.14 9.77 9.40
CA ASP A 334 -6.84 9.56 10.83
C ASP A 334 -6.79 8.07 11.21
N LEU A 335 -7.08 7.17 10.26
CA LEU A 335 -7.05 5.72 10.47
C LEU A 335 -5.64 5.18 10.24
N SER A 336 -5.23 4.25 11.10
CA SER A 336 -3.97 3.54 10.91
C SER A 336 -4.00 2.72 9.62
N LEU A 337 -2.88 2.70 8.89
CA LEU A 337 -2.71 1.86 7.72
C LEU A 337 -2.44 0.41 8.13
N ILE A 338 -3.12 -0.54 7.47
CA ILE A 338 -2.71 -1.95 7.49
C ILE A 338 -1.52 -2.18 6.58
N THR A 339 -1.29 -1.27 5.63
CA THR A 339 -0.27 -1.40 4.59
C THR A 339 1.00 -0.61 4.90
N SER A 340 2.05 -0.90 4.15
CA SER A 340 3.40 -0.36 4.34
C SER A 340 3.42 1.17 4.54
N GLU A 341 4.18 1.63 5.53
CA GLU A 341 4.55 3.04 5.73
C GLU A 341 5.19 3.69 4.49
N MET A 342 5.57 2.88 3.50
CA MET A 342 6.13 3.34 2.22
C MET A 342 5.08 3.93 1.28
N ASN A 343 3.78 3.74 1.52
CA ASN A 343 2.69 4.27 0.69
C ASN A 343 2.36 5.72 1.05
N GLN A 344 3.16 6.66 0.57
CA GLN A 344 3.11 8.09 0.92
C GLN A 344 2.59 8.99 -0.20
N GLY A 345 2.07 8.42 -1.29
CA GLY A 345 1.53 9.19 -2.42
C GLY A 345 2.56 9.78 -3.36
N ASP A 346 3.74 9.17 -3.48
CA ASP A 346 4.83 9.66 -4.34
C ASP A 346 4.39 9.89 -5.78
N GLY A 347 3.58 8.98 -6.36
CA GLY A 347 3.07 9.12 -7.72
C GLY A 347 2.18 10.35 -7.90
N ILE A 348 1.38 10.69 -6.90
CA ILE A 348 0.55 11.91 -6.90
C ILE A 348 1.45 13.14 -6.80
N GLY A 349 2.45 13.10 -5.93
CA GLY A 349 3.44 14.17 -5.80
C GLY A 349 4.17 14.43 -7.12
N ILE A 350 4.62 13.37 -7.80
CA ILE A 350 5.21 13.42 -9.13
C ILE A 350 4.21 14.00 -10.14
N GLY A 351 2.95 13.56 -10.12
CA GLY A 351 1.90 14.04 -11.00
C GLY A 351 1.67 15.55 -10.86
N LYS A 352 1.42 16.03 -9.64
CA LYS A 352 1.20 17.45 -9.34
C LYS A 352 2.38 18.34 -9.76
N GLN A 353 3.61 17.85 -9.61
CA GLN A 353 4.81 18.58 -10.02
C GLN A 353 4.94 18.74 -11.55
N ASN A 354 4.34 17.83 -12.32
CA ASN A 354 4.45 17.80 -13.77
C ASN A 354 3.18 18.26 -14.51
N GLY A 355 2.17 18.77 -13.77
CA GLY A 355 0.92 19.25 -14.35
C GLY A 355 0.06 18.10 -14.90
N TYR A 356 0.08 16.95 -14.24
CA TYR A 356 -0.84 15.84 -14.52
C TYR A 356 -2.07 15.95 -13.65
N GLU A 357 -3.22 15.67 -14.24
CA GLU A 357 -4.50 15.68 -13.56
C GLU A 357 -4.53 14.62 -12.46
N THR A 358 -4.96 15.03 -11.27
CA THR A 358 -5.06 14.16 -10.10
C THR A 358 -6.44 14.27 -9.48
N VAL A 359 -6.96 13.15 -9.02
CA VAL A 359 -8.15 13.10 -8.17
C VAL A 359 -7.71 13.05 -6.73
N ASP A 360 -8.14 14.02 -5.92
CA ASP A 360 -7.97 13.95 -4.48
C ASP A 360 -8.89 12.85 -3.93
N GLY A 361 -8.32 11.90 -3.20
CA GLY A 361 -9.08 10.82 -2.61
C GLY A 361 -10.03 11.34 -1.55
N GLN A 362 -11.31 11.10 -1.77
CA GLN A 362 -12.37 11.49 -0.83
C GLN A 362 -12.78 10.37 0.11
N SER A 363 -12.41 9.14 -0.23
CA SER A 363 -12.82 7.96 0.51
C SER A 363 -11.62 7.08 0.80
N VAL A 364 -11.43 6.78 2.05
CA VAL A 364 -10.44 5.80 2.51
C VAL A 364 -11.07 4.42 2.39
N VAL A 365 -10.41 3.52 1.67
CA VAL A 365 -10.82 2.12 1.66
C VAL A 365 -10.46 1.52 3.01
N MET A 366 -11.48 1.11 3.77
CA MET A 366 -11.34 0.62 5.13
C MET A 366 -11.44 -0.90 5.18
N ALA A 367 -10.80 -1.48 6.18
CA ALA A 367 -10.95 -2.88 6.52
C ALA A 367 -11.33 -3.02 8.00
N THR A 368 -12.15 -4.01 8.30
CA THR A 368 -12.41 -4.42 9.67
C THR A 368 -11.27 -5.31 10.12
N GLY A 369 -10.50 -4.84 11.11
CA GLY A 369 -9.32 -5.52 11.60
C GLY A 369 -9.49 -6.08 13.00
N TYR A 370 -8.72 -7.11 13.29
CA TYR A 370 -8.42 -7.61 14.62
C TYR A 370 -6.96 -7.31 14.94
N GLN A 371 -6.72 -6.59 16.03
CA GLN A 371 -5.37 -6.29 16.47
C GLN A 371 -4.78 -7.47 17.24
N ALA A 372 -4.00 -8.28 16.56
CA ALA A 372 -3.39 -9.46 17.15
C ALA A 372 -2.28 -9.11 18.17
N ASP A 373 -1.51 -8.05 17.91
CA ASP A 373 -0.50 -7.46 18.82
C ASP A 373 -0.33 -5.95 18.53
N GLU A 374 0.69 -5.31 19.15
CA GLU A 374 0.93 -3.86 19.00
C GLU A 374 1.23 -3.44 17.54
N ASN A 375 1.73 -4.36 16.71
CA ASN A 375 2.19 -4.08 15.35
C ASN A 375 1.44 -4.89 14.28
N THR A 376 0.66 -5.91 14.67
CA THR A 376 0.02 -6.85 13.75
C THR A 376 -1.49 -6.69 13.75
N VAL A 377 -2.03 -6.27 12.63
CA VAL A 377 -3.46 -6.18 12.38
C VAL A 377 -3.83 -7.15 11.29
N LEU A 378 -4.87 -7.95 11.52
CA LEU A 378 -5.41 -8.90 10.56
C LEU A 378 -6.76 -8.38 10.06
N ASP A 379 -6.95 -8.30 8.74
CA ASP A 379 -8.26 -8.04 8.15
C ASP A 379 -9.16 -9.27 8.36
N ILE A 380 -10.30 -9.08 9.01
CA ILE A 380 -11.24 -10.15 9.37
C ILE A 380 -12.60 -10.01 8.72
N TYR A 381 -12.77 -9.14 7.71
CA TYR A 381 -14.06 -8.96 7.05
C TYR A 381 -14.60 -10.28 6.48
N ASP A 382 -13.80 -11.01 5.73
CA ASP A 382 -14.21 -12.27 5.12
C ASP A 382 -14.45 -13.35 6.17
N ASP A 383 -13.73 -13.30 7.31
CA ASP A 383 -14.01 -14.16 8.47
C ASP A 383 -15.35 -13.85 9.09
N ILE A 384 -15.67 -12.58 9.28
CA ILE A 384 -16.99 -12.18 9.80
C ILE A 384 -18.07 -12.80 8.93
N GLN A 385 -18.01 -12.66 7.61
CA GLN A 385 -18.96 -13.22 6.67
C GLN A 385 -19.05 -14.76 6.80
N ALA A 386 -17.90 -15.44 6.89
CA ALA A 386 -17.86 -16.90 7.07
C ALA A 386 -18.42 -17.36 8.43
N LEU A 387 -18.26 -16.55 9.48
CA LEU A 387 -18.65 -16.88 10.85
C LEU A 387 -20.13 -16.66 11.13
N LEU A 388 -20.81 -15.78 10.38
CA LEU A 388 -22.23 -15.52 10.54
C LEU A 388 -23.08 -16.81 10.44
N LYS A 389 -22.60 -17.81 9.70
CA LYS A 389 -23.24 -19.14 9.59
C LYS A 389 -23.30 -19.94 10.89
N TYR A 390 -22.48 -19.62 11.89
CA TYR A 390 -22.47 -20.31 13.20
C TYR A 390 -23.30 -19.58 14.25
N GLY A 391 -23.80 -18.40 13.96
CA GLY A 391 -24.48 -17.50 14.88
C GLY A 391 -23.55 -16.38 15.31
N GLY A 392 -23.76 -15.21 14.72
CA GLY A 392 -22.97 -14.03 15.02
C GLY A 392 -23.71 -12.76 14.67
N VAL A 393 -23.36 -11.68 15.36
CA VAL A 393 -23.88 -10.32 15.15
C VAL A 393 -22.79 -9.31 15.44
N ILE A 394 -22.95 -8.09 14.94
CA ILE A 394 -22.12 -6.95 15.31
C ILE A 394 -22.93 -6.02 16.22
N VAL A 395 -22.30 -5.62 17.33
CA VAL A 395 -22.91 -4.72 18.32
C VAL A 395 -21.99 -3.52 18.60
N ASN A 396 -22.60 -2.39 18.95
CA ASN A 396 -21.89 -1.21 19.44
C ASN A 396 -21.63 -1.30 20.96
N SER A 397 -21.05 -0.27 21.54
CA SER A 397 -20.75 -0.17 22.98
C SER A 397 -21.99 -0.26 23.90
N ASP A 398 -23.19 0.00 23.36
CA ASP A 398 -24.46 -0.17 24.07
C ASP A 398 -25.04 -1.60 23.94
N GLY A 399 -24.32 -2.52 23.29
CA GLY A 399 -24.76 -3.90 23.05
C GLY A 399 -25.93 -4.00 22.06
N GLN A 400 -26.08 -3.03 21.18
CA GLN A 400 -27.15 -2.97 20.18
C GLN A 400 -26.61 -3.27 18.80
N ARG A 401 -27.35 -4.07 18.02
CA ARG A 401 -27.14 -4.20 16.58
C ARG A 401 -27.53 -2.90 15.90
N PHE A 402 -26.80 -2.56 14.84
CA PHE A 402 -26.97 -1.31 14.09
C PHE A 402 -26.78 -1.48 12.58
N VAL A 403 -26.41 -2.67 12.10
CA VAL A 403 -25.99 -2.94 10.73
C VAL A 403 -26.55 -4.27 10.23
N ASP A 404 -26.70 -4.41 8.92
CA ASP A 404 -26.74 -5.70 8.26
C ASP A 404 -25.32 -6.27 8.19
N GLU A 405 -25.02 -7.27 8.97
CA GLU A 405 -23.69 -7.89 9.03
C GLU A 405 -23.28 -8.57 7.71
N THR A 406 -24.23 -8.77 6.79
CA THR A 406 -23.99 -9.32 5.44
C THR A 406 -23.76 -8.25 4.39
N ALA A 407 -23.77 -6.96 4.79
CA ALA A 407 -23.50 -5.83 3.90
C ALA A 407 -22.11 -5.92 3.28
N ASP A 408 -21.91 -5.21 2.18
CA ASP A 408 -20.58 -5.08 1.56
C ASP A 408 -19.58 -4.41 2.52
N ARG A 409 -18.29 -4.67 2.27
CA ARG A 409 -17.19 -4.22 3.12
C ARG A 409 -17.26 -2.71 3.43
N GLN A 410 -17.48 -1.88 2.42
CA GLN A 410 -17.46 -0.43 2.61
C GLN A 410 -18.66 0.06 3.43
N SER A 411 -19.85 -0.48 3.17
CA SER A 411 -21.06 -0.17 3.94
C SER A 411 -20.88 -0.58 5.39
N LEU A 412 -20.39 -1.81 5.65
CA LEU A 412 -20.12 -2.29 7.00
C LEU A 412 -19.12 -1.39 7.74
N CYS A 413 -18.00 -1.04 7.10
CA CYS A 413 -17.00 -0.15 7.70
C CYS A 413 -17.56 1.25 7.99
N ASN A 414 -18.37 1.80 7.09
CA ASN A 414 -19.00 3.11 7.29
C ASN A 414 -19.99 3.08 8.47
N ASP A 415 -20.77 2.02 8.59
CA ASP A 415 -21.71 1.87 9.69
C ASP A 415 -21.00 1.70 11.03
N ILE A 416 -19.89 0.94 11.07
CA ILE A 416 -19.03 0.83 12.26
C ILE A 416 -18.41 2.19 12.61
N LEU A 417 -17.87 2.92 11.61
CA LEU A 417 -17.27 4.25 11.82
C LEU A 417 -18.27 5.27 12.35
N SER A 418 -19.56 5.10 12.03
CA SER A 418 -20.64 5.99 12.49
C SER A 418 -21.01 5.80 13.96
N GLN A 419 -20.53 4.73 14.61
CA GLN A 419 -20.85 4.47 16.02
C GLN A 419 -19.96 5.26 16.98
N ASP A 420 -20.54 5.66 18.10
CA ASP A 420 -19.77 6.23 19.21
C ASP A 420 -19.17 5.10 20.06
N GLY A 421 -17.85 4.95 20.05
CA GLY A 421 -17.12 3.94 20.84
C GLY A 421 -16.85 2.63 20.11
N ASP A 422 -16.45 1.63 20.89
CA ASP A 422 -16.02 0.34 20.36
C ASP A 422 -17.19 -0.47 19.80
N CYS A 423 -16.93 -1.19 18.70
CA CYS A 423 -17.83 -2.19 18.14
C CYS A 423 -17.25 -3.59 18.30
N TYR A 424 -18.12 -4.59 18.39
CA TYR A 424 -17.72 -5.96 18.66
C TYR A 424 -18.44 -6.93 17.73
N VAL A 425 -17.73 -7.92 17.21
CA VAL A 425 -18.35 -9.14 16.69
C VAL A 425 -18.66 -10.04 17.89
N VAL A 426 -19.91 -10.45 18.02
CA VAL A 426 -20.39 -11.38 19.04
C VAL A 426 -20.61 -12.72 18.38
N LEU A 427 -19.87 -13.74 18.80
CA LEU A 427 -19.90 -15.10 18.24
C LEU A 427 -20.28 -16.12 19.30
N ASN A 428 -20.89 -17.24 18.91
CA ASN A 428 -20.89 -18.39 19.76
C ASN A 428 -19.50 -19.07 19.78
N LYS A 429 -19.29 -19.95 20.77
CA LYS A 429 -17.99 -20.62 20.94
C LYS A 429 -17.56 -21.41 19.70
N LYS A 430 -18.49 -22.04 18.97
CA LYS A 430 -18.19 -22.80 17.75
C LYS A 430 -17.69 -21.89 16.61
N GLY A 431 -18.32 -20.73 16.46
CA GLY A 431 -17.86 -19.69 15.52
C GLY A 431 -16.45 -19.23 15.89
N TYR A 432 -16.21 -18.93 17.16
CA TYR A 432 -14.89 -18.54 17.64
C TYR A 432 -13.82 -19.61 17.41
N GLU A 433 -14.10 -20.88 17.67
CA GLU A 433 -13.15 -21.98 17.42
C GLU A 433 -12.79 -22.11 15.94
N SER A 434 -13.74 -21.87 15.04
CA SER A 434 -13.50 -21.82 13.59
C SER A 434 -12.59 -20.66 13.22
N PHE A 435 -12.85 -19.47 13.72
CA PHE A 435 -12.04 -18.27 13.53
C PHE A 435 -10.60 -18.47 14.03
N ARG A 436 -10.45 -18.90 15.29
CA ARG A 436 -9.17 -19.19 15.90
C ARG A 436 -8.34 -20.19 15.09
N SER A 437 -8.98 -21.27 14.61
CA SER A 437 -8.31 -22.30 13.82
C SER A 437 -7.82 -21.76 12.48
N ARG A 438 -8.47 -20.74 11.91
CA ARG A 438 -8.00 -20.07 10.71
C ARG A 438 -6.83 -19.13 11.04
N LEU A 439 -6.96 -18.27 12.04
CA LEU A 439 -5.89 -17.35 12.44
C LEU A 439 -4.55 -18.07 12.71
N LEU A 440 -4.60 -19.26 13.32
CA LEU A 440 -3.41 -20.05 13.61
C LEU A 440 -2.72 -20.63 12.37
N LYS A 441 -3.38 -20.61 11.21
CA LYS A 441 -2.76 -20.99 9.93
C LYS A 441 -2.07 -19.83 9.24
N GLU A 442 -2.36 -18.59 9.64
CA GLU A 442 -1.73 -17.40 9.09
C GLU A 442 -0.24 -17.36 9.38
N ASP A 443 0.52 -16.69 8.50
CA ASP A 443 1.96 -16.48 8.68
C ASP A 443 2.24 -15.31 9.61
N ILE A 444 1.88 -15.51 10.88
CA ILE A 444 2.14 -14.58 11.97
C ILE A 444 3.23 -15.16 12.89
N ASP A 445 3.86 -14.31 13.68
CA ASP A 445 4.94 -14.71 14.58
C ASP A 445 4.47 -15.71 15.66
N SER A 446 5.43 -16.44 16.22
CA SER A 446 5.14 -17.52 17.18
C SER A 446 4.55 -17.01 18.49
N GLU A 447 4.88 -15.79 18.93
CA GLU A 447 4.38 -15.20 20.17
C GLU A 447 2.90 -14.85 20.02
N THR A 448 2.51 -14.26 18.88
CA THR A 448 1.12 -13.98 18.52
C THR A 448 0.31 -15.27 18.40
N LYS A 449 0.87 -16.33 17.78
CA LYS A 449 0.22 -17.65 17.73
C LYS A 449 0.01 -18.26 19.11
N ASP A 450 0.96 -18.14 20.00
CA ASP A 450 0.86 -18.65 21.38
C ASP A 450 -0.23 -17.88 22.15
N ARG A 451 -0.33 -16.56 22.01
CA ARG A 451 -1.39 -15.74 22.62
C ARG A 451 -2.79 -16.11 22.10
N ILE A 452 -2.96 -16.24 20.79
CA ILE A 452 -4.23 -16.72 20.20
C ILE A 452 -4.56 -18.13 20.67
N SER A 453 -3.54 -18.99 20.83
CA SER A 453 -3.72 -20.37 21.29
C SER A 453 -4.13 -20.47 22.75
N SER A 454 -3.65 -19.57 23.59
CA SER A 454 -3.97 -19.52 25.04
C SER A 454 -5.23 -18.74 25.37
N ASP A 455 -5.95 -18.20 24.35
CA ASP A 455 -7.09 -17.29 24.54
C ASP A 455 -6.73 -16.02 25.36
N GLU A 456 -5.46 -15.61 25.32
CA GLU A 456 -4.93 -14.41 25.98
C GLU A 456 -4.80 -13.23 24.99
N GLY A 457 -5.55 -13.26 23.89
CA GLY A 457 -5.56 -12.20 22.89
C GLY A 457 -6.07 -10.88 23.46
N ASN A 458 -5.43 -9.76 23.10
CA ASN A 458 -6.03 -8.45 23.32
C ASN A 458 -7.36 -8.38 22.55
N ASP A 459 -8.35 -7.67 23.08
CA ASP A 459 -9.60 -7.42 22.37
C ASP A 459 -10.52 -8.65 22.18
N MET A 460 -10.27 -9.77 22.86
CA MET A 460 -11.17 -10.93 22.93
C MET A 460 -11.71 -11.11 24.36
N TYR A 461 -13.02 -11.29 24.47
CA TYR A 461 -13.70 -11.38 25.75
C TYR A 461 -14.61 -12.61 25.79
N PHE A 462 -14.49 -13.43 26.82
CA PHE A 462 -15.21 -14.71 26.95
C PHE A 462 -16.32 -14.61 27.98
N ILE A 463 -17.56 -14.85 27.57
CA ILE A 463 -18.75 -14.84 28.39
C ILE A 463 -19.22 -16.29 28.57
N ASN A 464 -19.00 -16.84 29.76
CA ASN A 464 -19.29 -18.24 30.07
C ASN A 464 -20.45 -18.40 31.06
N SER A 465 -21.06 -17.33 31.52
CA SER A 465 -22.16 -17.35 32.47
C SER A 465 -23.07 -16.13 32.33
N SER A 466 -24.34 -16.27 32.73
CA SER A 466 -25.30 -15.16 32.71
C SER A 466 -24.87 -13.97 33.59
N ALA A 467 -24.02 -14.20 34.59
CA ALA A 467 -23.51 -13.13 35.44
C ALA A 467 -22.55 -12.20 34.67
N GLN A 468 -21.92 -12.69 33.60
CA GLN A 468 -20.95 -11.95 32.80
C GLN A 468 -21.54 -11.19 31.59
N LEU A 469 -22.87 -11.31 31.37
CA LEU A 469 -23.54 -10.72 30.19
C LEU A 469 -23.39 -9.19 30.04
N ASN A 470 -22.98 -8.52 31.07
CA ASN A 470 -22.76 -7.06 31.04
C ASN A 470 -21.30 -6.66 31.36
N ASP A 471 -20.39 -7.60 31.36
CA ASP A 471 -18.98 -7.30 31.74
C ASP A 471 -18.25 -6.43 30.71
N VAL A 472 -18.62 -6.57 29.44
CA VAL A 472 -18.04 -5.80 28.32
C VAL A 472 -19.10 -4.85 27.77
N VAL A 473 -20.17 -5.38 27.21
CA VAL A 473 -21.34 -4.65 26.71
C VAL A 473 -22.61 -5.41 27.11
N PRO A 474 -23.78 -4.75 27.22
CA PRO A 474 -25.01 -5.41 27.63
C PRO A 474 -25.57 -6.33 26.53
N LEU A 475 -25.37 -7.65 26.64
CA LEU A 475 -25.71 -8.63 25.61
C LEU A 475 -27.12 -9.23 25.74
N GLY A 476 -27.81 -9.06 26.88
CA GLY A 476 -29.08 -9.75 27.15
C GLY A 476 -30.14 -9.48 26.08
N LYS A 477 -30.26 -8.25 25.61
CA LYS A 477 -31.25 -7.85 24.60
C LYS A 477 -30.91 -8.42 23.22
N VAL A 478 -29.69 -8.32 22.77
CA VAL A 478 -29.28 -8.77 21.42
C VAL A 478 -29.36 -10.30 21.29
N ILE A 479 -29.09 -11.05 22.36
CA ILE A 479 -29.24 -12.49 22.38
C ILE A 479 -30.73 -12.87 22.17
N GLN A 480 -31.65 -12.17 22.84
CA GLN A 480 -33.09 -12.41 22.66
C GLN A 480 -33.54 -12.01 21.24
N GLU A 481 -33.12 -10.86 20.75
CA GLU A 481 -33.42 -10.41 19.39
C GLU A 481 -32.92 -11.41 18.33
N TYR A 482 -31.73 -11.99 18.53
CA TYR A 482 -31.23 -13.04 17.65
C TYR A 482 -32.09 -14.29 17.63
N ALA A 483 -32.55 -14.74 18.81
CA ALA A 483 -33.44 -15.87 18.92
C ALA A 483 -34.81 -15.61 18.25
N ASP A 484 -35.35 -14.39 18.43
CA ASP A 484 -36.62 -13.96 17.81
C ASP A 484 -36.49 -13.91 16.25
N CYS A 485 -35.33 -13.54 15.71
CA CYS A 485 -35.06 -13.59 14.26
C CYS A 485 -35.04 -15.03 13.73
N ILE A 486 -34.40 -15.96 14.44
CA ILE A 486 -34.40 -17.40 14.10
C ILE A 486 -35.82 -17.97 14.10
N ASP A 487 -36.62 -17.65 15.12
CA ASP A 487 -38.02 -18.11 15.22
C ASP A 487 -38.86 -17.52 14.08
N SER A 488 -38.64 -16.25 13.71
CA SER A 488 -39.33 -15.58 12.60
C SER A 488 -39.01 -16.23 11.25
N LEU A 489 -37.77 -16.60 11.00
CA LEU A 489 -37.34 -17.33 9.79
C LEU A 489 -38.01 -18.73 9.70
N HIS A 490 -38.20 -19.41 10.83
CA HIS A 490 -38.91 -20.69 10.83
C HIS A 490 -40.39 -20.55 10.45
N LEU A 491 -40.99 -19.37 10.63
CA LEU A 491 -42.37 -19.08 10.30
C LEU A 491 -42.56 -18.50 8.90
N ASP A 492 -41.57 -17.79 8.40
CA ASP A 492 -41.58 -17.13 7.10
C ASP A 492 -40.18 -17.19 6.45
N ASP A 493 -40.01 -17.97 5.40
CA ASP A 493 -38.76 -18.15 4.66
C ASP A 493 -38.26 -16.82 4.01
N GLY A 494 -39.13 -15.83 3.84
CA GLY A 494 -38.84 -14.51 3.32
C GLY A 494 -38.53 -13.46 4.40
N TYR A 495 -38.45 -13.86 5.67
CA TYR A 495 -38.22 -12.94 6.78
C TYR A 495 -36.90 -12.18 6.60
N MET A 496 -36.98 -10.88 6.80
CA MET A 496 -35.86 -9.96 6.85
C MET A 496 -35.99 -9.06 8.09
N ASP A 497 -34.93 -8.88 8.83
CA ASP A 497 -34.95 -8.06 10.04
C ASP A 497 -34.96 -6.55 9.72
N ALA A 498 -34.93 -5.72 10.76
CA ALA A 498 -35.00 -4.28 10.63
C ALA A 498 -33.74 -3.66 9.95
N TYR A 499 -32.66 -4.41 9.84
CA TYR A 499 -31.39 -3.98 9.24
C TYR A 499 -31.18 -4.52 7.82
N GLY A 500 -32.05 -5.41 7.36
CA GLY A 500 -31.98 -6.00 6.02
C GLY A 500 -31.41 -7.42 5.97
N ARG A 501 -31.00 -7.98 7.11
CA ARG A 501 -30.44 -9.34 7.19
C ARG A 501 -31.53 -10.40 7.18
N SER A 502 -31.33 -11.47 6.40
CA SER A 502 -32.27 -12.59 6.26
C SER A 502 -31.66 -13.97 6.52
N ASP A 503 -30.32 -14.06 6.75
CA ASP A 503 -29.63 -15.36 6.81
C ASP A 503 -29.19 -15.77 8.23
N PHE A 504 -30.08 -15.62 9.21
CA PHE A 504 -29.79 -16.04 10.59
C PHE A 504 -29.62 -17.54 10.69
N LYS A 505 -28.48 -18.00 11.20
CA LYS A 505 -28.12 -19.43 11.35
C LYS A 505 -27.40 -19.67 12.66
N GLY A 506 -27.48 -20.92 13.16
CA GLY A 506 -26.84 -21.31 14.41
C GLY A 506 -27.57 -20.78 15.62
N SER A 507 -26.88 -20.57 16.73
CA SER A 507 -27.47 -20.10 18.00
C SER A 507 -26.53 -19.08 18.66
N LEU A 508 -27.10 -18.13 19.36
CA LEU A 508 -26.34 -17.20 20.19
C LEU A 508 -26.92 -17.29 21.61
N ASN A 509 -26.28 -18.04 22.50
CA ASN A 509 -26.72 -18.20 23.87
C ASN A 509 -25.52 -18.39 24.81
N VAL A 510 -25.75 -18.11 26.10
CA VAL A 510 -24.67 -18.15 27.11
C VAL A 510 -24.29 -19.60 27.48
N GLU A 511 -25.19 -20.56 27.35
CA GLU A 511 -24.92 -21.95 27.71
C GLU A 511 -23.87 -22.58 26.79
N ASP A 512 -23.88 -22.19 25.52
CA ASP A 512 -22.88 -22.59 24.53
C ASP A 512 -21.57 -21.77 24.61
N GLY A 513 -21.55 -20.71 25.43
CA GLY A 513 -20.45 -19.74 25.51
C GLY A 513 -20.50 -18.68 24.39
N ILE A 514 -20.20 -17.46 24.76
CA ILE A 514 -20.15 -16.32 23.84
C ILE A 514 -18.75 -15.71 23.86
N VAL A 515 -18.26 -15.29 22.70
CA VAL A 515 -16.99 -14.58 22.55
C VAL A 515 -17.27 -13.26 21.83
N LEU A 516 -16.74 -12.19 22.39
CA LEU A 516 -16.71 -10.88 21.74
C LEU A 516 -15.30 -10.62 21.20
N ILE A 517 -15.22 -10.12 19.98
CA ILE A 517 -13.98 -9.66 19.37
C ILE A 517 -14.15 -8.19 19.07
N ARG A 518 -13.31 -7.33 19.65
CA ARG A 518 -13.34 -5.90 19.36
C ARG A 518 -12.90 -5.67 17.92
N LEU A 519 -13.65 -4.85 17.18
CA LEU A 519 -13.36 -4.46 15.82
C LEU A 519 -12.58 -3.14 15.80
N SER A 520 -11.55 -3.10 14.99
CA SER A 520 -10.82 -1.89 14.66
C SER A 520 -10.92 -1.61 13.17
N LEU A 521 -11.03 -0.34 12.81
CA LEU A 521 -11.05 0.10 11.41
C LEU A 521 -9.67 0.53 10.97
N TYR A 522 -9.29 0.11 9.78
CA TYR A 522 -8.00 0.43 9.19
C TYR A 522 -8.16 0.89 7.75
N SER A 523 -7.26 1.76 7.31
CA SER A 523 -7.13 2.11 5.92
C SER A 523 -6.34 1.04 5.18
N ILE A 524 -6.85 0.59 4.03
CA ILE A 524 -6.12 -0.28 3.10
C ILE A 524 -5.65 0.49 1.86
N GLY A 525 -5.88 1.79 1.83
CA GLY A 525 -5.49 2.71 0.77
C GLY A 525 -6.57 3.75 0.47
N ASN A 526 -6.27 4.61 -0.49
CA ASN A 526 -7.10 5.72 -0.91
C ASN A 526 -7.51 5.54 -2.38
N THR A 527 -8.66 6.09 -2.77
CA THR A 527 -9.15 6.04 -4.15
C THR A 527 -8.59 7.17 -5.02
N GLY A 528 -7.95 8.17 -4.43
CA GLY A 528 -7.31 9.26 -5.18
C GLY A 528 -6.03 8.80 -5.89
N GLY A 529 -5.64 9.55 -6.91
CA GLY A 529 -4.45 9.25 -7.70
C GLY A 529 -4.37 10.04 -8.97
N LEU A 530 -3.57 9.56 -9.92
CA LEU A 530 -3.45 10.12 -11.26
C LEU A 530 -4.69 9.78 -12.09
N CYS A 531 -5.14 10.72 -12.92
CA CYS A 531 -6.13 10.44 -13.94
C CYS A 531 -5.48 9.77 -15.16
N VAL A 532 -6.13 8.73 -15.68
CA VAL A 532 -5.70 8.01 -16.88
C VAL A 532 -6.84 7.91 -17.90
N ASP A 533 -6.48 7.78 -19.18
CA ASP A 533 -7.42 7.42 -20.25
C ASP A 533 -7.66 5.89 -20.31
N GLU A 534 -8.51 5.45 -21.23
CA GLU A 534 -8.82 4.05 -21.49
C GLU A 534 -7.61 3.20 -21.94
N ASN A 535 -6.50 3.86 -22.28
CA ASN A 535 -5.24 3.25 -22.64
C ASN A 535 -4.18 3.37 -21.54
N LEU A 536 -4.58 3.83 -20.34
CA LEU A 536 -3.73 4.03 -19.18
C LEU A 536 -2.62 5.10 -19.35
N HIS A 537 -2.74 5.99 -20.36
CA HIS A 537 -1.91 7.18 -20.43
C HIS A 537 -2.32 8.17 -19.33
N VAL A 538 -1.34 8.78 -18.70
CA VAL A 538 -1.59 9.83 -17.70
C VAL A 538 -2.17 11.07 -18.41
N ILE A 539 -3.19 11.69 -17.84
CA ILE A 539 -3.85 12.88 -18.36
C ILE A 539 -3.20 14.14 -17.78
N HIS A 540 -2.91 15.13 -18.62
CA HIS A 540 -2.45 16.45 -18.19
C HIS A 540 -3.61 17.32 -17.68
N ASP A 541 -3.30 18.36 -16.88
CA ASP A 541 -4.28 19.34 -16.38
C ASP A 541 -5.10 20.02 -17.48
N ASP A 542 -4.63 20.04 -18.72
CA ASP A 542 -5.37 20.57 -19.88
C ASP A 542 -6.29 19.54 -20.55
N GLY A 543 -6.37 18.32 -20.02
CA GLY A 543 -7.18 17.21 -20.52
C GLY A 543 -6.54 16.42 -21.66
N SER A 544 -5.30 16.73 -22.06
CA SER A 544 -4.59 15.93 -23.08
C SER A 544 -3.92 14.70 -22.44
N ALA A 545 -3.95 13.57 -23.15
CA ALA A 545 -3.24 12.37 -22.71
C ALA A 545 -1.73 12.48 -23.01
N SER A 546 -0.90 12.06 -22.06
CA SER A 546 0.54 11.91 -22.28
C SER A 546 0.79 10.85 -23.36
N SER A 547 1.79 11.08 -24.19
CA SER A 547 2.20 10.08 -25.19
C SER A 547 3.30 9.14 -24.69
N MET A 548 3.95 9.46 -23.57
CA MET A 548 5.16 8.79 -23.08
C MET A 548 5.02 8.25 -21.66
N ILE A 549 4.00 8.70 -20.92
CA ILE A 549 3.85 8.34 -19.50
C ILE A 549 2.51 7.66 -19.28
N PHE A 550 2.60 6.51 -18.65
CA PHE A 550 1.48 5.66 -18.26
C PHE A 550 1.38 5.56 -16.75
N ALA A 551 0.21 5.17 -16.24
CA ALA A 551 0.06 4.75 -14.86
C ALA A 551 -0.67 3.42 -14.76
N SER A 552 -0.38 2.63 -13.73
CA SER A 552 -1.03 1.33 -13.50
C SER A 552 -1.15 1.01 -12.01
N GLY A 553 -2.12 0.18 -11.67
CA GLY A 553 -2.42 -0.20 -10.30
C GLY A 553 -3.15 0.89 -9.52
N SER A 554 -2.99 0.86 -8.20
CA SER A 554 -3.77 1.72 -7.28
C SER A 554 -3.37 3.20 -7.28
N VAL A 555 -2.36 3.60 -8.04
CA VAL A 555 -2.03 5.02 -8.25
C VAL A 555 -3.02 5.70 -9.22
N CYS A 556 -3.81 4.92 -9.98
CA CYS A 556 -4.83 5.44 -10.88
C CYS A 556 -6.09 5.81 -10.08
N GLY A 557 -6.36 7.11 -9.93
CA GLY A 557 -7.40 7.62 -9.05
C GLY A 557 -8.80 7.64 -9.66
N ASN A 558 -8.92 7.71 -10.99
CA ASN A 558 -10.22 7.75 -11.69
C ASN A 558 -10.73 6.36 -12.11
N VAL A 559 -10.22 5.28 -11.52
CA VAL A 559 -10.51 3.90 -11.97
C VAL A 559 -11.49 3.19 -11.06
N LEU A 560 -11.13 3.00 -9.80
CA LEU A 560 -11.94 2.22 -8.85
C LEU A 560 -12.61 3.13 -7.82
N SER A 561 -13.89 2.85 -7.56
CA SER A 561 -14.64 3.51 -6.49
C SER A 561 -14.10 3.11 -5.09
N ALA A 562 -14.60 3.80 -4.05
CA ALA A 562 -14.29 3.44 -2.66
C ALA A 562 -14.90 2.08 -2.28
N GLN A 563 -16.03 1.73 -2.85
CA GLN A 563 -16.56 0.38 -2.78
C GLN A 563 -15.63 -0.56 -3.57
N THR A 564 -15.38 -1.72 -3.03
CA THR A 564 -14.48 -2.69 -3.67
C THR A 564 -15.00 -4.10 -3.47
N ALA A 565 -14.92 -4.90 -4.53
CA ALA A 565 -15.12 -6.34 -4.44
C ALA A 565 -13.84 -7.02 -3.90
N PRO A 566 -13.98 -8.12 -3.15
CA PRO A 566 -12.82 -8.91 -2.74
C PRO A 566 -11.91 -9.25 -3.94
N GLY A 567 -10.61 -9.02 -3.78
CA GLY A 567 -9.61 -9.32 -4.81
C GLY A 567 -9.64 -8.45 -6.06
N LEU A 568 -10.57 -7.49 -6.20
CA LEU A 568 -10.66 -6.62 -7.38
C LEU A 568 -9.42 -5.75 -7.54
N ARG A 569 -8.92 -5.16 -6.46
CA ARG A 569 -7.71 -4.32 -6.50
C ARG A 569 -6.47 -5.10 -6.88
N THR A 570 -6.34 -6.34 -6.40
CA THR A 570 -5.26 -7.26 -6.79
C THR A 570 -5.35 -7.60 -8.26
N ALA A 571 -6.54 -7.99 -8.74
CA ALA A 571 -6.78 -8.25 -10.16
C ALA A 571 -6.48 -7.03 -11.03
N TRP A 572 -6.92 -5.82 -10.61
CA TRP A 572 -6.61 -4.57 -11.30
C TRP A 572 -5.11 -4.30 -11.40
N ALA A 573 -4.35 -4.54 -10.33
CA ALA A 573 -2.90 -4.34 -10.35
C ALA A 573 -2.22 -5.23 -11.41
N PHE A 574 -2.59 -6.51 -11.49
CA PHE A 574 -2.06 -7.41 -12.51
C PHE A 574 -2.53 -7.05 -13.92
N VAL A 575 -3.83 -6.80 -14.10
CA VAL A 575 -4.44 -6.50 -15.40
C VAL A 575 -3.87 -5.21 -15.97
N SER A 576 -3.85 -4.12 -15.19
CA SER A 576 -3.37 -2.82 -15.65
C SER A 576 -1.87 -2.84 -15.95
N GLY A 577 -1.05 -3.50 -15.11
CA GLY A 577 0.38 -3.65 -15.34
C GLY A 577 0.68 -4.39 -16.65
N LYS A 578 0.00 -5.54 -16.87
CA LYS A 578 0.13 -6.30 -18.11
C LYS A 578 -0.39 -5.53 -19.32
N ALA A 579 -1.54 -4.84 -19.22
CA ALA A 579 -2.14 -4.09 -20.31
C ALA A 579 -1.24 -2.94 -20.78
N VAL A 580 -0.68 -2.16 -19.86
CA VAL A 580 0.31 -1.12 -20.17
C VAL A 580 1.51 -1.71 -20.92
N ALA A 581 2.04 -2.83 -20.45
CA ALA A 581 3.16 -3.50 -21.08
C ALA A 581 2.83 -3.99 -22.49
N ASP A 582 1.66 -4.59 -22.71
CA ASP A 582 1.21 -5.05 -24.03
C ASP A 582 1.04 -3.87 -25.00
N GLN A 583 0.55 -2.73 -24.55
CA GLN A 583 0.45 -1.51 -25.36
C GLN A 583 1.81 -0.96 -25.76
N ILE A 584 2.68 -0.72 -24.79
CA ILE A 584 4.05 -0.22 -25.04
C ILE A 584 4.79 -1.19 -25.96
N GLY A 585 4.68 -2.50 -25.72
CA GLY A 585 5.32 -3.54 -26.50
C GLY A 585 4.85 -3.55 -27.95
N SER A 586 3.55 -3.35 -28.20
CA SER A 586 2.99 -3.29 -29.54
C SER A 586 3.51 -2.10 -30.36
N VAL A 587 3.67 -0.95 -29.72
CA VAL A 587 4.23 0.26 -30.36
C VAL A 587 5.72 0.07 -30.69
N LEU A 588 6.51 -0.42 -29.72
CA LEU A 588 7.96 -0.63 -29.89
C LEU A 588 8.25 -1.71 -30.96
N ALA A 589 7.46 -2.79 -31.00
CA ALA A 589 7.59 -3.81 -32.03
C ALA A 589 7.23 -3.26 -33.43
N GLY A 590 6.20 -2.42 -33.53
CA GLY A 590 5.82 -1.72 -34.77
C GLY A 590 6.92 -0.80 -35.29
N ASP A 591 7.56 -0.06 -34.41
CA ASP A 591 8.68 0.85 -34.76
C ASP A 591 9.95 0.08 -35.17
N GLN A 592 10.26 -1.04 -34.53
CA GLN A 592 11.36 -1.90 -34.94
C GLN A 592 11.11 -2.50 -36.33
N LEU A 593 9.89 -2.96 -36.61
CA LEU A 593 9.52 -3.46 -37.93
C LEU A 593 9.63 -2.38 -39.00
N LYS A 594 9.18 -1.15 -38.71
CA LYS A 594 9.31 0.00 -39.61
C LYS A 594 10.77 0.30 -39.95
N LYS A 595 11.63 0.36 -38.93
CA LYS A 595 13.09 0.59 -39.10
C LYS A 595 13.76 -0.51 -39.92
N LEU A 596 13.35 -1.77 -39.79
CA LEU A 596 13.84 -2.90 -40.60
C LEU A 596 13.42 -2.75 -42.06
N LEU A 597 12.16 -2.42 -42.32
CA LEU A 597 11.64 -2.20 -43.68
C LEU A 597 12.29 -1.01 -44.38
N GLU A 598 12.56 0.08 -43.64
CA GLU A 598 13.29 1.25 -44.16
C GLU A 598 14.73 0.90 -44.53
N LYS A 599 15.44 0.10 -43.72
CA LYS A 599 16.77 -0.41 -44.03
C LYS A 599 16.80 -1.25 -45.31
N GLU A 600 15.86 -2.19 -45.44
CA GLU A 600 15.74 -3.02 -46.67
C GLU A 600 15.42 -2.18 -47.92
N THR A 601 14.75 -1.04 -47.74
CA THR A 601 14.40 -0.13 -48.88
C THR A 601 15.61 0.73 -49.28
N ILE A 602 16.51 1.02 -48.37
CA ILE A 602 17.75 1.82 -48.64
C ILE A 602 18.84 0.92 -49.27
N GLU A 603 18.83 -0.39 -49.01
CA GLU A 603 19.81 -1.34 -49.55
C GLU A 603 19.40 -1.90 -50.94
N LYS A 604 18.26 -1.53 -51.46
CA LYS A 604 17.78 -1.79 -52.83
C LYS A 604 17.89 -0.55 -53.74
#